data_411a06c870e36fc93efbb44946ad9ec0
#
_entry.id   411a06c870e36fc93efbb44946ad9ec0
#
_cell.length_a   1.000
_cell.length_b   1.000
_cell.length_c   1.000
_cell.angle_alpha   90.00
_cell.angle_beta   90.00
_cell.angle_gamma   90.00
#
_symmetry.space_group_name_H-M   'P 1'
#
loop_
_entity.id
_entity.type
_entity.pdbx_description
1 polymer ?
#
loop_
_entity_poly.entity_id
_entity_poly.type
_entity_poly.pdbx_seq_one_letter_code
_entity_poly.pdbx_strand_id
1 'polypeptide(L)'
;MNGFFKTLLKPDWDDDPKRSEIIYAANLIQVGEFQLIQLAYKSWYRQELSEDKVNKIFSEYMYRNITPIWVRYYAKDIIKLDNVNVLNGYDERYHVYDHEFGEN
;
A
#
# COMPACT_ATOMS: atom_id res chain seq x y z
N MET A 1 7.50 -25.09 -0.96
CA MET A 1 7.40 -24.88 0.29
C MET A 1 6.65 -23.70 0.63
N ASN A 2 6.77 -22.66 -0.07
CA ASN A 2 6.00 -21.54 0.20
C ASN A 2 4.55 -21.79 0.16
N GLY A 3 4.07 -22.57 -0.78
CA GLY A 3 2.66 -22.83 -0.86
C GLY A 3 2.17 -23.55 0.36
N PHE A 4 2.96 -24.47 0.81
CA PHE A 4 2.59 -25.24 1.97
C PHE A 4 2.52 -24.32 3.18
N PHE A 5 3.48 -23.47 3.32
CA PHE A 5 3.54 -22.61 4.44
C PHE A 5 2.39 -21.65 4.46
N LYS A 6 2.03 -21.11 3.30
CA LYS A 6 0.92 -20.26 3.22
C LYS A 6 -0.33 -20.93 3.61
N THR A 7 -0.55 -22.11 3.14
CA THR A 7 -1.74 -22.85 3.46
C THR A 7 -1.84 -23.06 4.95
N LEU A 8 -0.72 -23.33 5.56
CA LEU A 8 -0.73 -23.59 6.95
C LEU A 8 -1.08 -22.36 7.72
N LEU A 9 -0.57 -21.22 7.32
CA LEU A 9 -0.79 -20.02 8.05
C LEU A 9 -2.17 -19.43 7.82
N LYS A 10 -2.73 -19.64 6.66
CA LYS A 10 -3.95 -18.98 6.37
C LYS A 10 -4.90 -19.82 5.67
N PRO A 11 -5.31 -20.82 6.24
CA PRO A 11 -6.11 -21.77 5.54
C PRO A 11 -7.43 -21.22 5.09
N ASP A 12 -8.03 -20.41 5.90
CA ASP A 12 -9.26 -19.96 5.54
C ASP A 12 -9.38 -18.57 5.26
N TRP A 13 -8.37 -17.80 5.31
CA TRP A 13 -8.50 -16.43 5.10
C TRP A 13 -8.35 -16.17 3.73
N ASP A 14 -8.86 -15.30 3.33
CA ASP A 14 -8.70 -14.87 2.08
C ASP A 14 -7.61 -14.12 2.05
N ASP A 15 -6.56 -14.49 2.06
CA ASP A 15 -5.41 -13.81 1.90
C ASP A 15 -5.35 -13.37 0.50
N ASP A 16 -5.87 -12.29 0.21
CA ASP A 16 -5.85 -11.73 -1.12
C ASP A 16 -4.40 -11.34 -1.42
N PRO A 17 -3.77 -11.94 -2.41
CA PRO A 17 -2.38 -11.60 -2.72
C PRO A 17 -2.17 -10.12 -3.02
N LYS A 18 -3.17 -9.46 -3.57
CA LYS A 18 -3.05 -8.05 -3.85
C LYS A 18 -2.93 -7.26 -2.58
N ARG A 19 -3.71 -7.63 -1.59
CA ARG A 19 -3.68 -6.90 -0.33
C ARG A 19 -2.39 -7.19 0.41
N SER A 20 -1.89 -8.40 0.32
CA SER A 20 -0.63 -8.73 0.95
C SER A 20 0.51 -7.91 0.38
N GLU A 21 0.49 -7.71 -0.92
CA GLU A 21 1.48 -6.88 -1.58
C GLU A 21 1.42 -5.45 -1.07
N ILE A 22 0.22 -4.92 -0.91
CA ILE A 22 0.03 -3.54 -0.47
C ILE A 22 0.56 -3.39 0.96
N ILE A 23 0.24 -4.33 1.82
CA ILE A 23 0.69 -4.28 3.19
C ILE A 23 2.21 -4.37 3.26
N TYR A 24 2.79 -5.24 2.46
CA TYR A 24 4.24 -5.41 2.46
C TYR A 24 4.92 -4.14 1.98
N ALA A 25 4.43 -3.55 0.91
CA ALA A 25 5.02 -2.32 0.39
C ALA A 25 4.90 -1.18 1.40
N ALA A 26 3.74 -1.08 2.05
CA ALA A 26 3.54 -0.03 3.05
C ALA A 26 4.53 -0.20 4.19
N ASN A 27 4.77 -1.43 4.61
CA ASN A 27 5.73 -1.68 5.67
C ASN A 27 7.14 -1.33 5.24
N LEU A 28 7.48 -1.56 3.99
CA LEU A 28 8.81 -1.24 3.51
C LEU A 28 9.11 0.25 3.56
N ILE A 29 8.10 1.07 3.33
CA ILE A 29 8.30 2.52 3.37
C ILE A 29 7.75 3.10 4.67
N GLN A 30 7.33 2.24 5.58
CA GLN A 30 6.94 2.62 6.94
C GLN A 30 5.77 3.60 6.99
N VAL A 31 4.74 3.34 6.23
CA VAL A 31 3.52 4.12 6.27
C VAL A 31 2.36 3.16 6.40
N GLY A 32 1.20 3.68 6.68
CA GLY A 32 0.00 2.86 6.69
C GLY A 32 -0.53 2.64 5.30
N GLU A 33 -1.47 1.73 5.16
CA GLU A 33 -2.05 1.43 3.86
C GLU A 33 -2.79 2.63 3.31
N PHE A 34 -3.44 3.40 4.18
CA PHE A 34 -4.15 4.60 3.76
C PHE A 34 -3.17 5.58 3.11
N GLN A 35 -2.02 5.79 3.75
CA GLN A 35 -1.02 6.69 3.19
C GLN A 35 -0.45 6.16 1.90
N LEU A 36 -0.28 4.86 1.79
CA LEU A 36 0.25 4.28 0.57
C LEU A 36 -0.71 4.53 -0.59
N ILE A 37 -2.01 4.45 -0.34
CA ILE A 37 -3.00 4.72 -1.37
C ILE A 37 -2.94 6.19 -1.79
N GLN A 38 -2.77 7.09 -0.83
CA GLN A 38 -2.63 8.51 -1.16
C GLN A 38 -1.39 8.76 -2.01
N LEU A 39 -0.29 8.13 -1.65
CA LEU A 39 0.96 8.30 -2.39
C LEU A 39 0.82 7.73 -3.81
N ALA A 40 0.16 6.60 -3.92
CA ALA A 40 -0.03 5.97 -5.22
C ALA A 40 -0.89 6.86 -6.13
N TYR A 41 -1.94 7.45 -5.58
CA TYR A 41 -2.79 8.33 -6.36
C TYR A 41 -2.02 9.54 -6.86
N LYS A 42 -1.25 10.15 -5.98
CA LYS A 42 -0.49 11.32 -6.36
C LYS A 42 0.52 10.98 -7.43
N SER A 43 1.14 9.83 -7.32
CA SER A 43 2.13 9.40 -8.29
C SER A 43 1.50 9.15 -9.66
N TRP A 44 0.32 8.57 -9.67
CA TRP A 44 -0.32 8.19 -10.92
C TRP A 44 -1.00 9.37 -11.60
N TYR A 45 -1.74 10.17 -10.82
CA TYR A 45 -2.53 11.25 -11.40
C TYR A 45 -1.87 12.62 -11.28
N ARG A 46 -0.80 12.71 -10.53
CA ARG A 46 -0.10 13.97 -10.30
C ARG A 46 -1.00 15.01 -9.67
N GLN A 47 -1.93 14.58 -8.86
CA GLN A 47 -2.85 15.46 -8.17
C GLN A 47 -3.06 14.96 -6.77
N GLU A 48 -3.50 15.83 -5.89
CA GLU A 48 -3.81 15.42 -4.53
C GLU A 48 -5.17 14.75 -4.52
N LEU A 49 -5.32 13.75 -3.70
CA LEU A 49 -6.56 13.03 -3.59
C LEU A 49 -7.40 13.71 -2.52
N SER A 50 -8.63 14.05 -2.84
CA SER A 50 -9.48 14.71 -1.86
C SER A 50 -9.82 13.72 -0.75
N GLU A 51 -10.14 14.26 0.41
CA GLU A 51 -10.43 13.44 1.57
C GLU A 51 -11.60 12.51 1.31
N ASP A 52 -12.66 13.02 0.68
CA ASP A 52 -13.81 12.19 0.39
C ASP A 52 -13.46 11.03 -0.53
N LYS A 53 -12.66 11.30 -1.54
CA LYS A 53 -12.29 10.25 -2.46
C LYS A 53 -11.38 9.21 -1.84
N VAL A 54 -10.44 9.65 -1.01
CA VAL A 54 -9.53 8.69 -0.40
C VAL A 54 -10.30 7.81 0.57
N ASN A 55 -11.28 8.39 1.28
CA ASN A 55 -12.07 7.59 2.20
C ASN A 55 -12.88 6.54 1.45
N LYS A 56 -13.42 6.90 0.30
CA LYS A 56 -14.18 5.96 -0.47
C LYS A 56 -13.31 4.85 -1.01
N ILE A 57 -12.16 5.20 -1.56
CA ILE A 57 -11.24 4.22 -2.12
C ILE A 57 -10.75 3.29 -1.02
N PHE A 58 -10.41 3.84 0.11
CA PHE A 58 -9.89 3.04 1.21
C PHE A 58 -10.96 2.11 1.76
N SER A 59 -12.20 2.59 1.82
CA SER A 59 -13.30 1.77 2.29
C SER A 59 -13.51 0.59 1.35
N GLU A 60 -13.47 0.82 0.05
CA GLU A 60 -13.63 -0.27 -0.90
C GLU A 60 -12.47 -1.25 -0.80
N TYR A 61 -11.29 -0.74 -0.57
CA TYR A 61 -10.12 -1.58 -0.41
C TYR A 61 -10.26 -2.47 0.84
N MET A 62 -10.67 -1.87 1.94
CA MET A 62 -10.72 -2.60 3.20
C MET A 62 -11.89 -3.57 3.29
N TYR A 63 -13.05 -3.17 2.79
CA TYR A 63 -14.23 -3.96 3.02
C TYR A 63 -14.73 -4.73 1.82
N ARG A 64 -14.29 -4.36 0.63
CA ARG A 64 -14.74 -5.05 -0.56
C ARG A 64 -13.63 -5.64 -1.38
N ASN A 65 -12.42 -5.57 -0.91
CA ASN A 65 -11.24 -6.10 -1.57
C ASN A 65 -11.06 -5.56 -2.98
N ILE A 66 -11.45 -4.30 -3.19
CA ILE A 66 -11.27 -3.68 -4.48
C ILE A 66 -10.01 -2.82 -4.41
N THR A 67 -9.01 -3.17 -5.19
CA THR A 67 -7.73 -2.45 -5.19
C THR A 67 -7.50 -1.86 -6.55
N PRO A 68 -7.45 -0.54 -6.65
CA PRO A 68 -7.18 0.09 -7.94
C PRO A 68 -5.83 -0.36 -8.48
N ILE A 69 -5.74 -0.45 -9.80
CA ILE A 69 -4.52 -0.95 -10.40
C ILE A 69 -3.33 -0.04 -10.13
N TRP A 70 -3.55 1.25 -10.00
CA TRP A 70 -2.45 2.17 -9.74
C TRP A 70 -1.88 1.98 -8.32
N VAL A 71 -2.69 1.49 -7.38
CA VAL A 71 -2.17 1.16 -6.07
C VAL A 71 -1.26 -0.06 -6.19
N ARG A 72 -1.69 -1.03 -6.97
CA ARG A 72 -0.89 -2.23 -7.14
C ARG A 72 0.44 -1.94 -7.83
N TYR A 73 0.41 -1.09 -8.84
CA TYR A 73 1.66 -0.76 -9.54
C TYR A 73 2.62 -0.02 -8.62
N TYR A 74 2.08 0.86 -7.82
CA TYR A 74 2.93 1.61 -6.88
C TYR A 74 3.58 0.65 -5.88
N ALA A 75 2.81 -0.27 -5.35
CA ALA A 75 3.34 -1.24 -4.41
C ALA A 75 4.39 -2.13 -5.06
N LYS A 76 4.14 -2.56 -6.29
CA LYS A 76 5.10 -3.41 -6.98
C LYS A 76 6.40 -2.68 -7.24
N ASP A 77 6.33 -1.39 -7.53
CA ASP A 77 7.54 -0.61 -7.75
C ASP A 77 8.36 -0.52 -6.47
N ILE A 78 7.70 -0.32 -5.35
CA ILE A 78 8.41 -0.25 -4.07
C ILE A 78 9.09 -1.59 -3.79
N ILE A 79 8.37 -2.68 -3.99
CA ILE A 79 8.92 -4.00 -3.74
C ILE A 79 10.11 -4.27 -4.67
N LYS A 80 10.00 -3.81 -5.90
CA LYS A 80 11.08 -3.99 -6.86
C LYS A 80 12.32 -3.23 -6.42
N LEU A 81 12.16 -2.00 -5.95
CA LEU A 81 13.29 -1.23 -5.46
C LEU A 81 13.94 -1.91 -4.26
N ASP A 82 13.13 -2.51 -3.40
CA ASP A 82 13.66 -3.22 -2.26
C ASP A 82 14.44 -4.45 -2.71
N ASN A 83 13.93 -5.15 -3.71
CA ASN A 83 14.57 -6.35 -4.18
C ASN A 83 15.96 -6.10 -4.77
N VAL A 84 16.17 -4.90 -5.32
CA VAL A 84 17.48 -4.57 -5.86
C VAL A 84 18.28 -3.69 -4.90
N ASN A 85 17.82 -3.61 -3.67
CA ASN A 85 18.56 -2.94 -2.59
C ASN A 85 18.79 -1.45 -2.79
N VAL A 86 17.88 -0.76 -3.46
CA VAL A 86 18.02 0.67 -3.62
C VAL A 86 16.86 1.44 -2.96
N LEU A 87 15.96 0.75 -2.29
CA LEU A 87 14.86 1.42 -1.65
C LEU A 87 15.31 2.13 -0.39
N ASN A 88 14.91 3.38 -0.23
CA ASN A 88 15.12 4.07 1.02
C ASN A 88 13.75 4.38 1.58
N GLY A 89 13.27 3.57 2.49
CA GLY A 89 11.93 3.73 3.05
C GLY A 89 11.75 4.98 3.86
N TYR A 90 12.85 5.64 4.23
CA TYR A 90 12.78 6.87 5.00
C TYR A 90 12.83 8.11 4.11
N ASP A 91 12.85 7.93 2.80
CA ASP A 91 12.89 9.06 1.87
C ASP A 91 11.66 9.93 2.11
N GLU A 92 11.83 11.23 2.14
CA GLU A 92 10.76 12.14 2.40
C GLU A 92 9.59 11.98 1.46
N ARG A 93 9.82 11.55 0.25
CA ARG A 93 8.75 11.41 -0.72
C ARG A 93 7.66 10.46 -0.24
N TYR A 94 8.00 9.51 0.63
CA TYR A 94 7.02 8.56 1.12
C TYR A 94 6.31 9.06 2.37
N HIS A 95 6.79 10.17 2.94
CA HIS A 95 6.28 10.61 4.22
C HIS A 95 5.60 11.97 4.17
N VAL A 96 5.18 12.37 2.98
CA VAL A 96 4.55 13.67 2.81
C VAL A 96 3.20 13.78 3.50
N TYR A 97 2.59 12.64 3.81
CA TYR A 97 1.28 12.66 4.47
C TYR A 97 1.36 12.26 5.94
N ASP A 98 2.55 12.15 6.49
CA ASP A 98 2.69 11.68 7.86
C ASP A 98 1.97 12.55 8.87
N HIS A 99 1.86 13.83 8.60
CA HIS A 99 1.26 14.72 9.57
C HIS A 99 -0.20 14.99 9.34
N GLU A 100 -0.78 14.33 8.39
CA GLU A 100 -2.14 14.60 8.10
C GLU A 100 -3.13 14.00 9.04
N PHE A 101 -2.74 13.11 9.85
CA PHE A 101 -3.67 12.48 10.69
C PHE A 101 -3.38 12.79 12.12
N GLY A 102 -3.30 13.95 12.37
CA GLY A 102 -3.24 14.32 13.66
C GLY A 102 -2.16 14.17 14.47
N GLU A 103 -1.33 14.16 14.13
CA GLU A 103 -0.45 14.05 14.82
C GLU A 103 -0.07 15.11 15.26
N ASN A 104 -0.13 15.77 15.31
CA ASN A 104 0.24 16.89 15.71
C ASN A 104 -0.16 17.35 16.29
#